data_81dcabc9a019413b2c2a5367fea55eef
#
_entry.id   81dcabc9a019413b2c2a5367fea55eef
#
_cell.length_a   1.000
_cell.length_b   1.000
_cell.length_c   1.000
_cell.angle_alpha   90.00
_cell.angle_beta   90.00
_cell.angle_gamma   90.00
#
_symmetry.space_group_name_H-M   'P 1'
#
loop_
_entity.id
_entity.type
_entity.pdbx_description
1 polymer ?
#
loop_
_entity_poly.entity_id
_entity_poly.type
_entity_poly.pdbx_seq_one_letter_code
_entity_poly.pdbx_strand_id
1 'polypeptide(L)'
;MKADYESTDDELHEGTRLLCVFFSVYDLIVSRSKDKNMTNDDMFSFFSARKISKATLISLQQTSFLPDKPAFKNAVTDFLGMSELEIELAMGHIPAEYRKSYYDNISHIAMLLQKSTDDNVLREIKPFFETDIGKLYNGDCIEIMKGIPNSCVDLVFADPPFNLGKTYDPGIDDNMTMSKYINWTYEWLDQCIRILKPGGRIFIYNIPKWCTYIAAYLGEQLTFWDWIAVDMKFSLPIQNRLYPAHYALVSYIKGVKATTFNNQRISMQICRHCGGEIKDYGGYKSKMNPNGINVSDVWSDIYPVRHKSSKNREYNELSVKLLDRIICMSTNESDVVFDPFGGSGTTFAVAQLLKRRWIGSELGNCEIIKQRLLNPEKDKAQLDRIYQEKNHLFTEESKKIRRKNGFWLSEE
;
A
#
# COMPACT_ATOMS: atom_id res chain seq x y z
N MET A 1 21.77 -17.74 22.77
CA MET A 1 20.78 -18.76 22.50
C MET A 1 20.62 -18.84 21.00
N LYS A 2 21.09 -19.91 20.41
CA LYS A 2 20.91 -20.23 18.99
C LYS A 2 19.53 -20.86 18.87
N ALA A 3 18.66 -20.32 18.06
CA ALA A 3 17.42 -20.95 17.67
C ALA A 3 17.66 -21.63 16.32
N ASP A 4 17.59 -22.95 16.35
CA ASP A 4 17.61 -23.78 15.16
C ASP A 4 16.26 -23.63 14.45
N TYR A 5 16.30 -23.22 13.18
CA TYR A 5 15.12 -23.18 12.31
C TYR A 5 15.04 -24.51 11.55
N GLU A 6 14.19 -25.40 12.03
CA GLU A 6 13.65 -26.49 11.21
C GLU A 6 12.54 -25.94 10.32
N SER A 7 12.73 -26.07 9.01
CA SER A 7 11.72 -25.77 8.01
C SER A 7 10.73 -26.92 7.94
N THR A 8 9.47 -26.67 8.26
CA THR A 8 8.38 -27.58 7.91
C THR A 8 8.10 -27.45 6.41
N ASP A 9 8.44 -28.50 5.68
CA ASP A 9 8.02 -28.71 4.29
C ASP A 9 6.52 -29.01 4.27
N ASP A 10 5.71 -28.01 3.90
CA ASP A 10 4.33 -28.26 3.51
C ASP A 10 4.28 -28.67 2.04
N GLU A 11 3.70 -29.83 1.80
CA GLU A 11 3.48 -30.46 0.50
C GLU A 11 2.66 -29.51 -0.41
N LEU A 12 3.32 -28.93 -1.40
CA LEU A 12 2.67 -28.23 -2.49
C LEU A 12 2.08 -29.26 -3.46
N HIS A 13 0.76 -29.30 -3.54
CA HIS A 13 0.01 -30.07 -4.51
C HIS A 13 0.55 -29.86 -5.94
N GLU A 14 0.88 -30.96 -6.60
CA GLU A 14 1.15 -31.02 -8.03
C GLU A 14 -0.06 -30.46 -8.81
N GLY A 15 0.10 -29.32 -9.46
CA GLY A 15 -0.93 -28.82 -10.38
C GLY A 15 -0.82 -27.36 -10.77
N THR A 16 -0.09 -26.53 -10.06
CA THR A 16 0.03 -25.12 -10.43
C THR A 16 1.51 -24.72 -10.40
N ARG A 17 2.19 -24.84 -11.53
CA ARG A 17 3.44 -24.10 -11.75
C ARG A 17 3.05 -22.62 -11.85
N LEU A 18 2.94 -21.96 -10.72
CA LEU A 18 2.98 -20.50 -10.66
C LEU A 18 4.31 -20.08 -11.27
N LEU A 19 4.23 -19.34 -12.37
CA LEU A 19 5.37 -18.61 -12.92
C LEU A 19 5.83 -17.65 -11.80
N CYS A 20 6.84 -18.07 -11.02
CA CYS A 20 7.48 -17.19 -10.06
C CYS A 20 8.08 -16.03 -10.83
N VAL A 21 7.54 -14.83 -10.67
CA VAL A 21 8.21 -13.62 -11.10
C VAL A 21 9.41 -13.45 -10.19
N PHE A 22 10.62 -13.58 -10.71
CA PHE A 22 11.83 -13.44 -9.92
C PHE A 22 12.16 -11.95 -9.79
N PHE A 23 12.19 -11.45 -8.56
CA PHE A 23 12.56 -10.06 -8.28
C PHE A 23 14.00 -9.91 -7.81
N SER A 24 14.66 -11.00 -7.49
CA SER A 24 16.08 -10.98 -7.15
C SER A 24 16.83 -12.08 -7.88
N VAL A 25 18.08 -11.78 -8.20
CA VAL A 25 18.99 -12.76 -8.76
C VAL A 25 19.19 -13.94 -7.79
N TYR A 26 19.09 -13.69 -6.48
CA TYR A 26 19.18 -14.74 -5.47
C TYR A 26 18.02 -15.74 -5.58
N ASP A 27 16.79 -15.27 -5.78
CA ASP A 27 15.63 -16.15 -5.92
C ASP A 27 15.75 -17.05 -7.16
N LEU A 28 16.28 -16.50 -8.26
CA LEU A 28 16.58 -17.26 -9.47
C LEU A 28 17.64 -18.33 -9.21
N ILE A 29 18.69 -18.01 -8.45
CA ILE A 29 19.73 -18.95 -8.05
C ILE A 29 19.14 -20.07 -7.17
N VAL A 30 18.30 -19.74 -6.19
CA VAL A 30 17.63 -20.72 -5.31
C VAL A 30 16.70 -21.63 -6.10
N SER A 31 15.89 -21.06 -7.00
CA SER A 31 15.02 -21.85 -7.89
C SER A 31 15.85 -22.83 -8.74
N ARG A 32 16.92 -22.33 -9.36
CA ARG A 32 17.81 -23.18 -10.19
C ARG A 32 18.52 -24.27 -9.38
N SER A 33 18.85 -23.98 -8.11
CA SER A 33 19.42 -24.98 -7.18
C SER A 33 18.44 -26.13 -6.95
N LYS A 34 17.15 -25.83 -6.72
CA LYS A 34 16.09 -26.83 -6.57
C LYS A 34 15.92 -27.68 -7.84
N ASP A 35 15.89 -27.04 -9.02
CA ASP A 35 15.80 -27.75 -10.30
C ASP A 35 16.94 -28.73 -10.53
N LYS A 36 18.11 -28.40 -10.00
CA LYS A 36 19.31 -29.26 -10.05
C LYS A 36 19.42 -30.29 -8.88
N ASN A 37 18.41 -30.36 -8.01
CA ASN A 37 18.42 -31.18 -6.79
C ASN A 37 19.62 -30.89 -5.88
N MET A 38 20.09 -29.63 -5.83
CA MET A 38 21.22 -29.21 -4.99
C MET A 38 20.71 -28.77 -3.63
N THR A 39 21.47 -29.11 -2.58
CA THR A 39 21.21 -28.53 -1.24
C THR A 39 21.69 -27.08 -1.17
N ASN A 40 21.24 -26.35 -0.16
CA ASN A 40 21.73 -24.98 0.10
C ASN A 40 23.27 -24.99 0.30
N ASP A 41 23.83 -26.02 0.95
CA ASP A 41 25.26 -26.11 1.18
C ASP A 41 26.03 -26.33 -0.12
N ASP A 42 25.52 -27.13 -1.05
CA ASP A 42 26.10 -27.31 -2.39
C ASP A 42 26.11 -25.99 -3.15
N MET A 43 25.00 -25.28 -3.14
CA MET A 43 24.88 -23.93 -3.75
C MET A 43 25.92 -22.97 -3.16
N PHE A 44 25.99 -22.84 -1.83
CA PHE A 44 26.97 -21.98 -1.20
C PHE A 44 28.41 -22.40 -1.46
N SER A 45 28.69 -23.71 -1.52
CA SER A 45 30.01 -24.26 -1.83
C SER A 45 30.45 -23.88 -3.24
N PHE A 46 29.55 -23.91 -4.23
CA PHE A 46 29.85 -23.49 -5.60
C PHE A 46 30.35 -22.02 -5.65
N PHE A 47 29.66 -21.11 -4.95
CA PHE A 47 30.03 -19.69 -4.93
C PHE A 47 31.29 -19.44 -4.05
N SER A 48 31.42 -20.14 -2.94
CA SER A 48 32.59 -20.05 -2.06
C SER A 48 33.89 -20.46 -2.77
N ALA A 49 33.85 -21.52 -3.60
CA ALA A 49 34.98 -21.92 -4.44
C ALA A 49 35.44 -20.83 -5.42
N ARG A 50 34.54 -19.88 -5.75
CA ARG A 50 34.79 -18.70 -6.60
C ARG A 50 35.08 -17.43 -5.79
N LYS A 51 35.38 -17.56 -4.50
CA LYS A 51 35.69 -16.48 -3.54
C LYS A 51 34.50 -15.53 -3.29
N ILE A 52 33.26 -15.99 -3.46
CA ILE A 52 32.06 -15.27 -3.15
C ILE A 52 31.51 -15.76 -1.82
N SER A 53 31.50 -14.91 -0.80
CA SER A 53 31.02 -15.29 0.54
C SER A 53 29.51 -15.50 0.56
N LYS A 54 29.03 -16.31 1.50
CA LYS A 54 27.59 -16.50 1.75
C LYS A 54 26.87 -15.18 1.97
N ALA A 55 27.44 -14.26 2.74
CA ALA A 55 26.86 -12.93 2.98
C ALA A 55 26.75 -12.11 1.68
N THR A 56 27.79 -12.16 0.83
CA THR A 56 27.77 -11.48 -0.47
C THR A 56 26.71 -12.07 -1.41
N LEU A 57 26.54 -13.40 -1.42
CA LEU A 57 25.51 -14.03 -2.23
C LEU A 57 24.10 -13.67 -1.73
N ILE A 58 23.87 -13.71 -0.41
CA ILE A 58 22.58 -13.35 0.19
C ILE A 58 22.24 -11.86 -0.05
N SER A 59 23.23 -10.97 -0.19
CA SER A 59 22.96 -9.57 -0.49
C SER A 59 22.21 -9.36 -1.82
N LEU A 60 22.28 -10.33 -2.74
CA LEU A 60 21.49 -10.32 -3.97
C LEU A 60 19.97 -10.42 -3.75
N GLN A 61 19.52 -10.81 -2.55
CA GLN A 61 18.08 -10.75 -2.19
C GLN A 61 17.49 -9.35 -2.23
N GLN A 62 18.34 -8.34 -2.16
CA GLN A 62 17.92 -6.92 -2.12
C GLN A 62 18.04 -6.23 -3.49
N THR A 63 18.37 -6.94 -4.54
CA THR A 63 18.58 -6.39 -5.88
C THR A 63 18.03 -7.31 -6.96
N SER A 64 17.45 -6.70 -7.99
CA SER A 64 17.02 -7.37 -9.21
C SER A 64 18.03 -7.24 -10.36
N PHE A 65 19.23 -6.76 -10.07
CA PHE A 65 20.28 -6.56 -11.07
C PHE A 65 21.43 -7.55 -10.88
N LEU A 66 22.08 -7.90 -11.99
CA LEU A 66 23.32 -8.66 -11.96
C LEU A 66 24.41 -7.87 -11.23
N PRO A 67 25.34 -8.55 -10.54
CA PRO A 67 26.46 -7.88 -9.90
C PRO A 67 27.40 -7.22 -10.90
N ASP A 68 27.88 -6.00 -10.59
CA ASP A 68 28.80 -5.28 -11.45
C ASP A 68 30.19 -5.91 -11.54
N LYS A 69 30.63 -6.63 -10.47
CA LYS A 69 31.94 -7.25 -10.44
C LYS A 69 31.99 -8.45 -11.41
N PRO A 70 32.86 -8.43 -12.44
CA PRO A 70 32.88 -9.45 -13.49
C PRO A 70 33.00 -10.88 -12.95
N ALA A 71 33.88 -11.12 -11.97
CA ALA A 71 34.05 -12.45 -11.38
C ALA A 71 32.77 -12.96 -10.67
N PHE A 72 32.02 -12.08 -10.05
CA PHE A 72 30.74 -12.43 -9.41
C PHE A 72 29.65 -12.62 -10.45
N LYS A 73 29.57 -11.73 -11.44
CA LYS A 73 28.63 -11.86 -12.56
C LYS A 73 28.82 -13.18 -13.30
N ASN A 74 30.04 -13.51 -13.68
CA ASN A 74 30.37 -14.77 -14.35
C ASN A 74 29.99 -15.99 -13.48
N ALA A 75 30.22 -15.93 -12.17
CA ALA A 75 29.83 -17.03 -11.29
C ALA A 75 28.30 -17.23 -11.25
N VAL A 76 27.51 -16.14 -11.33
CA VAL A 76 26.05 -16.21 -11.39
C VAL A 76 25.58 -16.79 -12.73
N THR A 77 26.11 -16.29 -13.86
CA THR A 77 25.77 -16.80 -15.20
C THR A 77 26.15 -18.28 -15.35
N ASP A 78 27.33 -18.69 -14.86
CA ASP A 78 27.78 -20.08 -14.86
C ASP A 78 26.85 -20.98 -14.04
N PHE A 79 26.48 -20.55 -12.84
CA PHE A 79 25.59 -21.31 -11.96
C PHE A 79 24.22 -21.53 -12.57
N LEU A 80 23.64 -20.46 -13.13
CA LEU A 80 22.33 -20.48 -13.76
C LEU A 80 22.35 -21.20 -15.10
N GLY A 81 23.47 -21.19 -15.83
CA GLY A 81 23.57 -21.66 -17.21
C GLY A 81 22.76 -20.77 -18.16
N MET A 82 22.72 -19.48 -17.90
CA MET A 82 21.96 -18.47 -18.60
C MET A 82 22.88 -17.32 -19.03
N SER A 83 22.61 -16.72 -20.18
CA SER A 83 23.26 -15.48 -20.61
C SER A 83 22.83 -14.30 -19.74
N GLU A 84 23.57 -13.21 -19.77
CA GLU A 84 23.19 -11.96 -19.09
C GLU A 84 21.79 -11.50 -19.51
N LEU A 85 21.50 -11.51 -20.81
CA LEU A 85 20.18 -11.13 -21.34
C LEU A 85 19.05 -12.02 -20.82
N GLU A 86 19.24 -13.34 -20.78
CA GLU A 86 18.22 -14.25 -20.23
C GLU A 86 17.96 -14.00 -18.75
N ILE A 87 18.99 -13.65 -17.97
CA ILE A 87 18.83 -13.30 -16.56
C ILE A 87 18.09 -11.98 -16.42
N GLU A 88 18.45 -10.95 -17.20
CA GLU A 88 17.74 -9.66 -17.19
C GLU A 88 16.25 -9.83 -17.54
N LEU A 89 15.95 -10.60 -18.59
CA LEU A 89 14.56 -10.91 -18.96
C LEU A 89 13.83 -11.70 -17.87
N ALA A 90 14.50 -12.65 -17.19
CA ALA A 90 13.92 -13.38 -16.08
C ALA A 90 13.63 -12.48 -14.86
N MET A 91 14.37 -11.37 -14.71
CA MET A 91 14.11 -10.32 -13.72
C MET A 91 13.03 -9.30 -14.17
N GLY A 92 12.45 -9.47 -15.35
CA GLY A 92 11.48 -8.53 -15.90
C GLY A 92 12.09 -7.30 -16.55
N HIS A 93 13.40 -7.29 -16.79
CA HIS A 93 14.08 -6.18 -17.41
C HIS A 93 14.24 -6.39 -18.92
N ILE A 94 13.94 -5.35 -19.71
CA ILE A 94 14.26 -5.30 -21.13
C ILE A 94 15.32 -4.22 -21.33
N PRO A 95 16.62 -4.61 -21.50
CA PRO A 95 17.70 -3.65 -21.70
C PRO A 95 17.40 -2.72 -22.87
N ALA A 96 17.84 -1.47 -22.78
CA ALA A 96 17.47 -0.40 -23.72
C ALA A 96 17.77 -0.75 -25.19
N GLU A 97 18.89 -1.43 -25.43
CA GLU A 97 19.33 -1.87 -26.75
C GLU A 97 18.42 -2.93 -27.41
N TYR A 98 17.68 -3.69 -26.59
CA TYR A 98 16.77 -4.75 -27.07
C TYR A 98 15.31 -4.30 -27.19
N ARG A 99 14.95 -3.10 -26.67
CA ARG A 99 13.56 -2.62 -26.65
C ARG A 99 12.94 -2.54 -28.05
N LYS A 100 13.70 -2.10 -29.06
CA LYS A 100 13.20 -2.06 -30.43
C LYS A 100 12.86 -3.46 -30.94
N SER A 101 13.76 -4.42 -30.80
CA SER A 101 13.55 -5.80 -31.21
C SER A 101 12.38 -6.45 -30.46
N TYR A 102 12.20 -6.12 -29.17
CA TYR A 102 11.05 -6.54 -28.36
C TYR A 102 9.73 -6.03 -28.97
N TYR A 103 9.64 -4.73 -29.29
CA TYR A 103 8.45 -4.15 -29.91
C TYR A 103 8.17 -4.70 -31.31
N ASP A 104 9.20 -4.92 -32.11
CA ASP A 104 9.04 -5.49 -33.46
C ASP A 104 8.48 -6.92 -33.43
N ASN A 105 8.66 -7.64 -32.32
CA ASN A 105 8.19 -9.01 -32.10
C ASN A 105 7.01 -9.11 -31.09
N ILE A 106 6.39 -8.03 -30.72
CA ILE A 106 5.41 -7.99 -29.61
C ILE A 106 4.23 -8.95 -29.82
N SER A 107 3.73 -9.07 -31.05
CA SER A 107 2.61 -9.99 -31.37
C SER A 107 2.97 -11.45 -31.15
N HIS A 108 4.20 -11.84 -31.51
CA HIS A 108 4.69 -13.19 -31.28
C HIS A 108 4.88 -13.48 -29.80
N ILE A 109 5.45 -12.53 -29.05
CA ILE A 109 5.62 -12.61 -27.60
C ILE A 109 4.26 -12.72 -26.92
N ALA A 110 3.28 -11.88 -27.32
CA ALA A 110 1.93 -11.94 -26.79
C ALA A 110 1.27 -13.31 -27.01
N MET A 111 1.45 -13.92 -28.18
CA MET A 111 0.95 -15.25 -28.46
C MET A 111 1.58 -16.32 -27.56
N LEU A 112 2.89 -16.23 -27.29
CA LEU A 112 3.60 -17.14 -26.39
C LEU A 112 3.17 -16.99 -24.92
N LEU A 113 2.74 -15.77 -24.54
CA LEU A 113 2.33 -15.44 -23.17
C LEU A 113 0.82 -15.58 -22.94
N GLN A 114 0.02 -15.87 -23.99
CA GLN A 114 -1.41 -16.11 -23.82
C GLN A 114 -1.64 -17.31 -22.89
N LYS A 115 -2.11 -17.01 -21.68
CA LYS A 115 -2.63 -18.02 -20.76
C LYS A 115 -4.00 -18.48 -21.27
N SER A 116 -4.30 -19.78 -21.16
CA SER A 116 -5.68 -20.25 -21.19
C SER A 116 -6.45 -19.49 -20.11
N THR A 117 -7.52 -18.81 -20.48
CA THR A 117 -8.43 -18.20 -19.53
C THR A 117 -9.18 -19.35 -18.86
N ASP A 118 -8.73 -19.75 -17.68
CA ASP A 118 -9.54 -20.55 -16.79
C ASP A 118 -10.77 -19.72 -16.41
N ASP A 119 -11.95 -20.23 -16.72
CA ASP A 119 -13.22 -19.64 -16.33
C ASP A 119 -13.24 -19.49 -14.81
N ASN A 120 -13.13 -18.25 -14.33
CA ASN A 120 -13.29 -17.92 -12.93
C ASN A 120 -14.73 -18.21 -12.50
N VAL A 121 -14.96 -19.41 -12.01
CA VAL A 121 -16.23 -19.75 -11.34
C VAL A 121 -16.26 -18.91 -10.06
N LEU A 122 -17.13 -17.90 -10.04
CA LEU A 122 -17.40 -17.11 -8.86
C LEU A 122 -17.85 -18.03 -7.74
N ARG A 123 -17.01 -18.22 -6.71
CA ARG A 123 -17.39 -18.94 -5.51
C ARG A 123 -18.18 -18.02 -4.61
N GLU A 124 -19.37 -18.43 -4.20
CA GLU A 124 -20.15 -17.70 -3.21
C GLU A 124 -19.49 -17.82 -1.85
N ILE A 125 -18.87 -16.73 -1.39
CA ILE A 125 -18.23 -16.62 -0.09
C ILE A 125 -19.24 -15.96 0.86
N LYS A 126 -19.54 -16.62 1.99
CA LYS A 126 -20.43 -16.04 3.00
C LYS A 126 -19.68 -14.99 3.83
N PRO A 127 -20.26 -13.80 4.02
CA PRO A 127 -19.68 -12.79 4.89
C PRO A 127 -19.68 -13.26 6.36
N PHE A 128 -18.65 -12.86 7.08
CA PHE A 128 -18.55 -13.04 8.53
C PHE A 128 -19.55 -12.16 9.28
N PHE A 129 -19.74 -10.93 8.80
CA PHE A 129 -20.66 -9.95 9.37
C PHE A 129 -21.21 -9.04 8.29
N GLU A 130 -22.47 -8.65 8.42
CA GLU A 130 -23.15 -7.72 7.50
C GLU A 130 -23.85 -6.61 8.28
N THR A 131 -23.94 -5.45 7.64
CA THR A 131 -24.82 -4.33 8.02
C THR A 131 -25.74 -4.04 6.84
N ASP A 132 -26.67 -3.08 6.98
CA ASP A 132 -27.56 -2.69 5.87
C ASP A 132 -26.79 -2.22 4.62
N ILE A 133 -25.56 -1.73 4.79
CA ILE A 133 -24.77 -1.15 3.69
C ILE A 133 -23.36 -1.74 3.57
N GLY A 134 -23.02 -2.75 4.34
CA GLY A 134 -21.65 -3.29 4.33
C GLY A 134 -21.53 -4.77 4.59
N LYS A 135 -20.42 -5.37 4.08
CA LYS A 135 -20.10 -6.78 4.22
C LYS A 135 -18.64 -6.95 4.61
N LEU A 136 -18.42 -7.70 5.70
CA LEU A 136 -17.09 -8.09 6.19
C LEU A 136 -16.87 -9.57 5.95
N TYR A 137 -15.74 -9.91 5.35
CA TYR A 137 -15.32 -11.29 5.12
C TYR A 137 -14.10 -11.62 5.97
N ASN A 138 -14.05 -12.82 6.54
CA ASN A 138 -12.88 -13.31 7.24
C ASN A 138 -12.12 -14.29 6.34
N GLY A 139 -10.89 -13.95 5.97
CA GLY A 139 -10.02 -14.78 5.14
C GLY A 139 -9.05 -13.98 4.27
N ASP A 140 -8.35 -14.71 3.43
CA ASP A 140 -7.40 -14.14 2.48
C ASP A 140 -8.09 -13.20 1.47
N CYS A 141 -7.55 -11.99 1.33
CA CYS A 141 -8.16 -10.95 0.49
C CYS A 141 -8.20 -11.33 -0.99
N ILE A 142 -7.21 -12.08 -1.50
CA ILE A 142 -7.15 -12.51 -2.90
C ILE A 142 -8.29 -13.49 -3.17
N GLU A 143 -8.47 -14.49 -2.29
CA GLU A 143 -9.55 -15.47 -2.44
C GLU A 143 -10.93 -14.81 -2.32
N ILE A 144 -11.08 -13.87 -1.38
CA ILE A 144 -12.35 -13.13 -1.21
C ILE A 144 -12.64 -12.28 -2.46
N MET A 145 -11.64 -11.57 -2.98
CA MET A 145 -11.84 -10.74 -4.17
C MET A 145 -12.24 -11.55 -5.40
N LYS A 146 -11.80 -12.80 -5.56
CA LYS A 146 -12.26 -13.68 -6.65
C LYS A 146 -13.79 -13.84 -6.68
N GLY A 147 -14.45 -13.75 -5.54
CA GLY A 147 -15.92 -13.77 -5.42
C GLY A 147 -16.60 -12.41 -5.64
N ILE A 148 -15.84 -11.33 -5.81
CA ILE A 148 -16.38 -9.98 -6.05
C ILE A 148 -16.45 -9.71 -7.55
N PRO A 149 -17.59 -9.22 -8.08
CA PRO A 149 -17.75 -8.92 -9.50
C PRO A 149 -16.75 -7.86 -10.01
N ASN A 150 -16.45 -7.90 -11.30
CA ASN A 150 -15.62 -6.88 -11.95
C ASN A 150 -16.30 -5.50 -11.89
N SER A 151 -15.51 -4.44 -11.79
CA SER A 151 -15.97 -3.05 -11.94
C SER A 151 -17.19 -2.70 -11.08
N CYS A 152 -17.17 -3.08 -9.80
CA CYS A 152 -18.28 -2.85 -8.86
C CYS A 152 -17.91 -1.90 -7.69
N VAL A 153 -16.63 -1.54 -7.52
CA VAL A 153 -16.11 -0.73 -6.41
C VAL A 153 -15.73 0.66 -6.92
N ASP A 154 -16.10 1.71 -6.18
CA ASP A 154 -15.79 3.11 -6.53
C ASP A 154 -14.45 3.57 -5.94
N LEU A 155 -14.12 3.09 -4.75
CA LEU A 155 -12.88 3.40 -4.03
C LEU A 155 -12.28 2.13 -3.45
N VAL A 156 -11.01 1.88 -3.73
CA VAL A 156 -10.17 0.93 -2.99
C VAL A 156 -9.23 1.73 -2.09
N PHE A 157 -9.20 1.39 -0.82
CA PHE A 157 -8.17 1.83 0.12
C PHE A 157 -7.48 0.60 0.70
N ALA A 158 -6.16 0.56 0.73
CA ALA A 158 -5.40 -0.57 1.25
C ALA A 158 -4.23 -0.12 2.13
N ASP A 159 -4.15 -0.69 3.33
CA ASP A 159 -3.04 -0.58 4.29
C ASP A 159 -2.46 -1.98 4.55
N PRO A 160 -1.73 -2.56 3.57
CA PRO A 160 -1.20 -3.92 3.70
C PRO A 160 -0.10 -4.00 4.76
N PRO A 161 0.24 -5.21 5.27
CA PRO A 161 1.43 -5.42 6.09
C PRO A 161 2.68 -4.82 5.43
N PHE A 162 3.58 -4.20 6.22
CA PHE A 162 4.73 -3.46 5.67
C PHE A 162 6.00 -4.30 5.51
N ASN A 163 5.93 -5.59 5.76
CA ASN A 163 7.05 -6.51 5.71
C ASN A 163 8.26 -6.03 6.55
N LEU A 164 7.98 -5.73 7.81
CA LEU A 164 8.96 -5.22 8.78
C LEU A 164 9.33 -6.25 9.86
N GLY A 165 8.98 -7.51 9.66
CA GLY A 165 9.21 -8.59 10.61
C GLY A 165 8.40 -8.43 11.91
N LYS A 166 7.20 -7.87 11.83
CA LYS A 166 6.28 -7.74 12.96
C LYS A 166 5.35 -8.94 12.98
N THR A 167 5.22 -9.55 14.14
CA THR A 167 4.16 -10.54 14.37
C THR A 167 2.87 -9.79 14.65
N TYR A 168 1.86 -10.02 13.82
CA TYR A 168 0.50 -9.53 14.06
C TYR A 168 -0.26 -10.56 14.92
N ASP A 169 -1.32 -11.16 14.45
CA ASP A 169 -1.99 -12.25 15.18
C ASP A 169 -1.19 -13.56 15.06
N PRO A 170 -1.36 -14.55 15.97
CA PRO A 170 -0.72 -15.84 15.88
C PRO A 170 -0.94 -16.49 14.51
N GLY A 171 0.14 -16.73 13.76
CA GLY A 171 0.10 -17.33 12.43
C GLY A 171 0.19 -16.36 11.24
N ILE A 172 0.20 -15.03 11.48
CA ILE A 172 0.40 -14.02 10.43
C ILE A 172 1.83 -13.48 10.55
N ASP A 173 2.71 -13.96 9.70
CA ASP A 173 4.12 -13.53 9.64
C ASP A 173 4.31 -12.43 8.59
N ASP A 174 4.81 -11.27 9.03
CA ASP A 174 5.17 -10.11 8.21
C ASP A 174 6.67 -10.14 7.85
N ASN A 175 7.21 -11.32 7.59
CA ASN A 175 8.64 -11.53 7.30
C ASN A 175 8.86 -12.30 5.99
N MET A 176 8.32 -11.77 4.91
CA MET A 176 8.50 -12.34 3.59
C MET A 176 9.84 -11.89 2.99
N THR A 177 10.45 -12.72 2.12
CA THR A 177 11.49 -12.22 1.23
C THR A 177 10.94 -11.10 0.35
N MET A 178 11.80 -10.22 -0.14
CA MET A 178 11.41 -9.10 -0.98
C MET A 178 10.57 -9.56 -2.19
N SER A 179 11.02 -10.60 -2.90
CA SER A 179 10.32 -11.13 -4.07
C SER A 179 8.94 -11.69 -3.73
N LYS A 180 8.83 -12.48 -2.66
CA LYS A 180 7.53 -13.00 -2.22
C LYS A 180 6.55 -11.87 -1.87
N TYR A 181 7.02 -10.85 -1.14
CA TYR A 181 6.20 -9.71 -0.77
C TYR A 181 5.72 -8.93 -1.99
N ILE A 182 6.58 -8.70 -2.97
CA ILE A 182 6.24 -7.97 -4.19
C ILE A 182 5.27 -8.78 -5.06
N ASN A 183 5.52 -10.09 -5.26
CA ASN A 183 4.63 -10.96 -6.01
C ASN A 183 3.22 -11.01 -5.39
N TRP A 184 3.16 -11.27 -4.08
CA TRP A 184 1.91 -11.23 -3.34
C TRP A 184 1.22 -9.85 -3.45
N THR A 185 2.01 -8.76 -3.41
CA THR A 185 1.48 -7.41 -3.58
C THR A 185 0.84 -7.23 -4.96
N TYR A 186 1.48 -7.69 -6.02
CA TYR A 186 0.94 -7.58 -7.38
C TYR A 186 -0.33 -8.43 -7.57
N GLU A 187 -0.39 -9.61 -6.97
CA GLU A 187 -1.57 -10.48 -7.04
C GLU A 187 -2.82 -9.81 -6.46
N TRP A 188 -2.73 -9.22 -5.27
CA TRP A 188 -3.89 -8.53 -4.70
C TRP A 188 -4.16 -7.18 -5.38
N LEU A 189 -3.15 -6.47 -5.91
CA LEU A 189 -3.35 -5.27 -6.71
C LEU A 189 -4.12 -5.57 -8.01
N ASP A 190 -3.81 -6.66 -8.69
CA ASP A 190 -4.56 -7.10 -9.89
C ASP A 190 -6.04 -7.31 -9.58
N GLN A 191 -6.35 -7.96 -8.45
CA GLN A 191 -7.73 -8.12 -8.02
C GLN A 191 -8.38 -6.78 -7.69
N CYS A 192 -7.69 -5.86 -7.01
CA CYS A 192 -8.18 -4.50 -6.75
C CYS A 192 -8.48 -3.75 -8.05
N ILE A 193 -7.56 -3.81 -9.03
CA ILE A 193 -7.75 -3.20 -10.35
C ILE A 193 -8.96 -3.80 -11.07
N ARG A 194 -9.14 -5.12 -11.00
CA ARG A 194 -10.26 -5.83 -11.62
C ARG A 194 -11.61 -5.36 -11.08
N ILE A 195 -11.76 -5.31 -9.75
CA ILE A 195 -13.03 -4.94 -9.10
C ILE A 195 -13.31 -3.44 -9.14
N LEU A 196 -12.29 -2.59 -9.33
CA LEU A 196 -12.42 -1.14 -9.41
C LEU A 196 -13.17 -0.73 -10.68
N LYS A 197 -14.16 0.17 -10.55
CA LYS A 197 -14.89 0.74 -11.67
C LYS A 197 -14.01 1.65 -12.54
N PRO A 198 -14.30 1.80 -13.85
CA PRO A 198 -13.75 2.92 -14.62
C PRO A 198 -14.07 4.26 -13.94
N GLY A 199 -13.07 5.12 -13.78
CA GLY A 199 -13.17 6.37 -13.02
C GLY A 199 -13.08 6.20 -11.50
N GLY A 200 -13.04 4.98 -10.99
CA GLY A 200 -12.79 4.68 -9.57
C GLY A 200 -11.34 4.95 -9.18
N ARG A 201 -11.09 5.08 -7.89
CA ARG A 201 -9.77 5.38 -7.32
C ARG A 201 -9.25 4.27 -6.45
N ILE A 202 -7.94 4.12 -6.46
CA ILE A 202 -7.21 3.27 -5.53
C ILE A 202 -6.21 4.11 -4.73
N PHE A 203 -6.17 3.90 -3.43
CA PHE A 203 -5.19 4.48 -2.52
C PHE A 203 -4.46 3.37 -1.77
N ILE A 204 -3.13 3.39 -1.84
CA ILE A 204 -2.29 2.43 -1.11
C ILE A 204 -1.43 3.19 -0.12
N TYR A 205 -1.58 2.84 1.16
CA TYR A 205 -0.83 3.41 2.27
C TYR A 205 0.28 2.47 2.68
N ASN A 206 1.53 2.90 2.58
CA ASN A 206 2.69 2.07 2.94
C ASN A 206 3.91 2.95 3.26
N ILE A 207 5.03 2.33 3.61
CA ILE A 207 6.31 3.03 3.68
C ILE A 207 6.85 3.32 2.26
N PRO A 208 7.60 4.42 2.07
CA PRO A 208 8.11 4.81 0.76
C PRO A 208 8.84 3.70 -0.01
N LYS A 209 9.59 2.86 0.70
CA LYS A 209 10.32 1.73 0.09
C LYS A 209 9.40 0.85 -0.78
N TRP A 210 8.26 0.44 -0.24
CA TRP A 210 7.35 -0.45 -0.96
C TRP A 210 6.48 0.29 -1.97
N CYS A 211 6.15 1.56 -1.66
CA CYS A 211 5.40 2.39 -2.60
C CYS A 211 6.13 2.63 -3.93
N THR A 212 7.46 2.54 -3.99
CA THR A 212 8.19 2.63 -5.27
C THR A 212 7.83 1.48 -6.22
N TYR A 213 7.73 0.25 -5.73
CA TYR A 213 7.32 -0.91 -6.52
C TYR A 213 5.83 -0.89 -6.86
N ILE A 214 5.00 -0.57 -5.88
CA ILE A 214 3.55 -0.44 -6.04
C ILE A 214 3.21 0.62 -7.09
N ALA A 215 3.85 1.79 -7.01
CA ALA A 215 3.60 2.89 -7.93
C ALA A 215 4.04 2.55 -9.36
N ALA A 216 5.20 1.90 -9.53
CA ALA A 216 5.64 1.45 -10.85
C ALA A 216 4.63 0.47 -11.47
N TYR A 217 4.18 -0.53 -10.70
CA TYR A 217 3.23 -1.53 -11.16
C TYR A 217 1.85 -0.94 -11.50
N LEU A 218 1.31 -0.10 -10.62
CA LEU A 218 0.04 0.56 -10.87
C LEU A 218 0.11 1.50 -12.08
N GLY A 219 1.25 2.16 -12.31
CA GLY A 219 1.47 3.07 -13.43
C GLY A 219 1.42 2.41 -14.80
N GLU A 220 1.59 1.08 -14.88
CA GLU A 220 1.45 0.31 -16.14
C GLU A 220 -0.03 0.11 -16.54
N GLN A 221 -0.96 0.18 -15.58
CA GLN A 221 -2.36 -0.20 -15.78
C GLN A 221 -3.36 0.94 -15.46
N LEU A 222 -2.96 1.89 -14.64
CA LEU A 222 -3.79 2.96 -14.12
C LEU A 222 -3.15 4.33 -14.36
N THR A 223 -3.94 5.38 -14.32
CA THR A 223 -3.44 6.76 -14.40
C THR A 223 -2.99 7.23 -13.03
N PHE A 224 -1.74 7.62 -12.90
CA PHE A 224 -1.19 8.26 -11.70
C PHE A 224 -2.00 9.52 -11.36
N TRP A 225 -2.33 9.67 -10.08
CA TRP A 225 -3.00 10.86 -9.57
C TRP A 225 -2.11 11.65 -8.63
N ASP A 226 -1.76 11.07 -7.48
CA ASP A 226 -0.95 11.74 -6.46
C ASP A 226 -0.04 10.77 -5.70
N TRP A 227 1.09 11.30 -5.25
CA TRP A 227 1.91 10.72 -4.20
C TRP A 227 1.85 11.63 -2.97
N ILE A 228 1.11 11.20 -1.95
CA ILE A 228 0.84 12.00 -0.76
C ILE A 228 1.80 11.59 0.36
N ALA A 229 2.48 12.56 0.95
CA ALA A 229 3.28 12.36 2.15
C ALA A 229 2.42 12.56 3.40
N VAL A 230 2.15 11.47 4.15
CA VAL A 230 1.42 11.53 5.43
C VAL A 230 2.42 11.55 6.57
N ASP A 231 2.50 12.66 7.30
CA ASP A 231 3.48 12.88 8.37
C ASP A 231 3.34 11.86 9.51
N MET A 232 4.42 11.14 9.81
CA MET A 232 4.46 10.14 10.90
C MET A 232 4.41 10.74 12.29
N LYS A 233 4.81 12.00 12.45
CA LYS A 233 5.03 12.65 13.75
C LYS A 233 5.96 11.82 14.67
N PHE A 234 6.87 12.48 15.33
CA PHE A 234 7.70 11.88 16.40
C PHE A 234 8.51 10.62 15.98
N SER A 235 8.99 10.56 14.75
CA SER A 235 9.96 9.56 14.33
C SER A 235 11.30 9.75 15.05
N LEU A 236 12.00 8.64 15.29
CA LEU A 236 13.30 8.68 15.95
C LEU A 236 14.42 8.69 14.89
N PRO A 237 15.52 9.43 15.14
CA PRO A 237 16.71 9.38 14.30
C PRO A 237 17.27 7.96 14.19
N ILE A 238 17.76 7.62 13.00
CA ILE A 238 18.42 6.35 12.71
C ILE A 238 19.87 6.66 12.34
N GLN A 239 20.80 5.92 12.95
CA GLN A 239 22.23 6.13 12.69
C GLN A 239 22.55 5.93 11.18
N ASN A 240 23.39 6.81 10.64
CA ASN A 240 23.91 6.78 9.28
C ASN A 240 22.87 6.88 8.14
N ARG A 241 21.64 7.32 8.42
CA ARG A 241 20.64 7.60 7.38
C ARG A 241 19.60 8.61 7.85
N LEU A 242 18.82 9.13 6.91
CA LEU A 242 17.65 9.94 7.23
C LEU A 242 16.63 9.08 7.99
N TYR A 243 16.05 9.64 9.06
CA TYR A 243 14.95 8.97 9.74
C TYR A 243 13.65 9.10 8.94
N PRO A 244 12.80 8.07 8.93
CA PRO A 244 11.54 8.12 8.21
C PRO A 244 10.60 9.12 8.90
N ALA A 245 10.12 10.11 8.15
CA ALA A 245 9.24 11.15 8.67
C ALA A 245 7.82 11.09 8.09
N HIS A 246 7.57 10.24 7.11
CA HIS A 246 6.26 10.10 6.47
C HIS A 246 5.98 8.67 6.01
N TYR A 247 4.69 8.35 5.95
CA TYR A 247 4.18 7.26 5.13
C TYR A 247 3.85 7.80 3.74
N ALA A 248 3.99 6.98 2.73
CA ALA A 248 3.52 7.29 1.39
C ALA A 248 2.09 6.78 1.21
N LEU A 249 1.24 7.61 0.63
CA LEU A 249 -0.10 7.25 0.19
C LEU A 249 -0.17 7.52 -1.31
N VAL A 250 -0.03 6.47 -2.11
CA VAL A 250 -0.06 6.59 -3.56
C VAL A 250 -1.49 6.44 -4.06
N SER A 251 -1.88 7.28 -5.02
CA SER A 251 -3.23 7.31 -5.57
C SER A 251 -3.22 7.21 -7.09
N TYR A 252 -4.12 6.35 -7.61
CA TYR A 252 -4.30 6.10 -9.03
C TYR A 252 -5.78 6.07 -9.40
N ILE A 253 -6.07 6.30 -10.69
CA ILE A 253 -7.43 6.27 -11.27
C ILE A 253 -7.48 5.19 -12.33
N LYS A 254 -8.53 4.37 -12.33
CA LYS A 254 -8.80 3.45 -13.43
C LYS A 254 -9.41 4.20 -14.63
N GLY A 255 -8.63 4.36 -15.69
CA GLY A 255 -8.96 5.19 -16.85
C GLY A 255 -8.40 6.61 -16.73
N VAL A 256 -8.84 7.51 -17.60
CA VAL A 256 -8.22 8.84 -17.79
C VAL A 256 -8.65 9.85 -16.73
N LYS A 257 -9.86 9.73 -16.19
CA LYS A 257 -10.45 10.73 -15.29
C LYS A 257 -11.23 10.07 -14.16
N ALA A 258 -11.09 10.61 -12.97
CA ALA A 258 -11.91 10.20 -11.83
C ALA A 258 -13.38 10.59 -12.03
N THR A 259 -14.30 9.69 -11.67
CA THR A 259 -15.75 9.97 -11.65
C THR A 259 -16.08 10.99 -10.57
N THR A 260 -15.43 10.88 -9.41
CA THR A 260 -15.69 11.75 -8.25
C THR A 260 -14.40 12.41 -7.76
N PHE A 261 -14.45 13.72 -7.58
CA PHE A 261 -13.45 14.49 -6.85
C PHE A 261 -14.13 15.61 -6.06
N ASN A 262 -14.29 15.41 -4.78
CA ASN A 262 -14.83 16.39 -3.86
C ASN A 262 -13.68 17.14 -3.18
N ASN A 263 -13.51 18.41 -3.52
CA ASN A 263 -12.42 19.22 -2.97
C ASN A 263 -12.51 19.27 -1.44
N GLN A 264 -11.43 18.90 -0.77
CA GLN A 264 -11.32 18.95 0.68
C GLN A 264 -10.59 20.22 1.09
N ARG A 265 -11.07 20.83 2.19
CA ARG A 265 -10.47 22.03 2.78
C ARG A 265 -10.08 21.77 4.21
N ILE A 266 -8.96 22.32 4.60
CA ILE A 266 -8.44 22.26 5.98
C ILE A 266 -8.19 23.66 6.51
N SER A 267 -8.17 23.78 7.84
CA SER A 267 -7.78 25.01 8.47
C SER A 267 -6.31 25.31 8.24
N MET A 268 -5.98 26.56 8.04
CA MET A 268 -4.61 27.02 7.87
C MET A 268 -3.80 26.71 9.13
N GLN A 269 -2.64 26.07 8.94
CA GLN A 269 -1.71 25.85 10.04
C GLN A 269 -0.96 27.13 10.34
N ILE A 270 -1.02 27.54 11.58
CA ILE A 270 -0.32 28.74 12.10
C ILE A 270 0.50 28.39 13.32
N CYS A 271 1.40 29.27 13.69
CA CYS A 271 2.18 29.11 14.93
C CYS A 271 1.25 29.00 16.15
N ARG A 272 1.36 27.94 16.91
CA ARG A 272 0.54 27.67 18.10
C ARG A 272 0.79 28.66 19.25
N HIS A 273 1.95 29.32 19.27
CA HIS A 273 2.33 30.25 20.35
C HIS A 273 1.87 31.69 20.06
N CYS A 274 2.13 32.18 18.83
CA CYS A 274 1.85 33.57 18.49
C CYS A 274 0.73 33.74 17.47
N GLY A 275 0.20 32.66 16.89
CA GLY A 275 -0.82 32.72 15.84
C GLY A 275 -0.26 33.09 14.46
N GLY A 276 1.03 33.45 14.34
CA GLY A 276 1.71 33.80 13.11
C GLY A 276 1.04 34.87 12.27
N GLU A 277 1.76 35.92 11.85
CA GLU A 277 1.21 36.88 10.91
C GLU A 277 1.25 36.31 9.47
N ILE A 278 0.17 36.52 8.74
CA ILE A 278 0.10 36.12 7.32
C ILE A 278 0.51 37.32 6.48
N LYS A 279 1.56 37.15 5.71
CA LYS A 279 1.99 38.19 4.76
C LYS A 279 0.96 38.35 3.67
N ASP A 280 0.57 39.61 3.43
CA ASP A 280 -0.36 39.94 2.37
C ASP A 280 0.40 40.26 1.07
N TYR A 281 0.60 39.27 0.23
CA TYR A 281 1.19 39.46 -1.08
C TYR A 281 0.10 39.87 -2.09
N GLY A 282 0.05 41.16 -2.45
CA GLY A 282 -0.85 41.65 -3.50
C GLY A 282 -2.33 41.53 -3.17
N GLY A 283 -2.74 41.73 -1.92
CA GLY A 283 -4.14 41.66 -1.50
C GLY A 283 -4.69 40.24 -1.37
N TYR A 284 -3.83 39.26 -1.13
CA TYR A 284 -4.23 37.85 -1.06
C TYR A 284 -5.09 37.52 0.17
N LYS A 285 -4.89 38.25 1.29
CA LYS A 285 -5.67 38.08 2.53
C LYS A 285 -7.19 38.18 2.28
N SER A 286 -7.61 39.22 1.58
CA SER A 286 -9.02 39.46 1.25
C SER A 286 -9.66 38.45 0.30
N LYS A 287 -8.81 37.66 -0.39
CA LYS A 287 -9.23 36.62 -1.35
C LYS A 287 -9.18 35.21 -0.76
N MET A 288 -8.73 35.06 0.48
CA MET A 288 -8.68 33.74 1.13
C MET A 288 -10.09 33.20 1.35
N ASN A 289 -10.26 31.92 1.05
CA ASN A 289 -11.55 31.27 1.26
C ASN A 289 -11.81 31.08 2.76
N PRO A 290 -12.90 31.62 3.33
CA PRO A 290 -13.21 31.46 4.75
C PRO A 290 -13.40 30.01 5.18
N ASN A 291 -13.77 29.13 4.23
CA ASN A 291 -13.93 27.70 4.46
C ASN A 291 -12.61 26.91 4.49
N GLY A 292 -11.46 27.58 4.52
CA GLY A 292 -10.16 26.96 4.64
C GLY A 292 -9.35 26.92 3.35
N ILE A 293 -8.14 26.37 3.47
CA ILE A 293 -7.23 26.18 2.35
C ILE A 293 -7.44 24.80 1.71
N ASN A 294 -7.12 24.66 0.42
CA ASN A 294 -7.11 23.37 -0.25
C ASN A 294 -6.09 22.44 0.40
N VAL A 295 -6.40 21.16 0.47
CA VAL A 295 -5.46 20.13 0.89
C VAL A 295 -4.35 20.01 -0.16
N SER A 296 -3.09 19.98 0.29
CA SER A 296 -1.92 19.67 -0.53
C SER A 296 -1.62 18.17 -0.53
N ASP A 297 -0.57 17.76 -1.22
CA ASP A 297 0.00 16.42 -1.20
C ASP A 297 0.86 16.11 0.05
N VAL A 298 1.02 17.06 0.97
CA VAL A 298 1.68 16.85 2.26
C VAL A 298 0.66 17.00 3.40
N TRP A 299 0.33 15.87 4.04
CA TRP A 299 -0.69 15.83 5.10
C TRP A 299 -0.04 15.83 6.48
N SER A 300 0.27 17.01 6.96
CA SER A 300 0.89 17.22 8.28
C SER A 300 -0.13 17.32 9.42
N ASP A 301 -1.41 17.38 9.13
CA ASP A 301 -2.50 17.49 10.10
C ASP A 301 -3.15 16.15 10.47
N ILE A 302 -2.63 15.03 9.93
CA ILE A 302 -3.01 13.67 10.31
C ILE A 302 -2.12 13.20 11.45
N TYR A 303 -2.72 12.78 12.55
CA TYR A 303 -2.00 12.28 13.73
C TYR A 303 -2.21 10.77 13.87
N PRO A 304 -1.13 9.99 14.08
CA PRO A 304 -1.26 8.56 14.34
C PRO A 304 -1.98 8.29 15.65
N VAL A 305 -2.78 7.24 15.72
CA VAL A 305 -3.47 6.81 16.94
C VAL A 305 -2.47 6.10 17.85
N ARG A 306 -1.99 6.77 18.90
CA ARG A 306 -0.91 6.28 19.78
C ARG A 306 -1.40 5.80 21.14
N HIS A 307 -2.34 6.53 21.77
CA HIS A 307 -2.79 6.21 23.10
C HIS A 307 -3.66 4.96 23.13
N LYS A 308 -3.35 4.04 24.06
CA LYS A 308 -4.08 2.77 24.23
C LYS A 308 -5.58 3.00 24.42
N SER A 309 -5.98 4.04 25.15
CA SER A 309 -7.39 4.44 25.32
C SER A 309 -8.08 4.90 24.04
N SER A 310 -7.31 5.32 23.04
CA SER A 310 -7.84 5.76 21.72
C SER A 310 -7.87 4.66 20.69
N LYS A 311 -7.26 3.50 20.95
CA LYS A 311 -7.19 2.36 20.05
C LYS A 311 -8.32 1.38 20.29
N ASN A 312 -8.69 0.65 19.22
CA ASN A 312 -9.61 -0.48 19.25
C ASN A 312 -8.84 -1.82 19.24
N ARG A 313 -7.56 -1.82 18.90
CA ARG A 313 -6.66 -2.98 18.98
C ARG A 313 -5.29 -2.58 19.54
N GLU A 314 -4.47 -3.57 19.93
CA GLU A 314 -3.12 -3.32 20.49
C GLU A 314 -2.11 -2.77 19.49
N TYR A 315 -2.29 -3.09 18.19
CA TYR A 315 -1.38 -2.72 17.11
C TYR A 315 -1.67 -1.33 16.52
N ASN A 316 -1.01 -0.98 15.44
CA ASN A 316 -1.21 0.27 14.74
C ASN A 316 -2.63 0.37 14.21
N GLU A 317 -3.22 1.53 14.38
CA GLU A 317 -4.58 1.85 13.92
C GLU A 317 -4.55 3.13 13.10
N LEU A 318 -5.26 3.14 11.99
CA LEU A 318 -5.38 4.30 11.13
C LEU A 318 -6.28 5.37 11.75
N SER A 319 -5.97 6.61 11.47
CA SER A 319 -6.75 7.76 11.93
C SER A 319 -8.10 7.86 11.19
N VAL A 320 -9.17 8.07 11.94
CA VAL A 320 -10.50 8.41 11.37
C VAL A 320 -10.40 9.60 10.42
N LYS A 321 -9.59 10.61 10.72
CA LYS A 321 -9.36 11.79 9.89
C LYS A 321 -8.73 11.46 8.53
N LEU A 322 -7.84 10.47 8.50
CA LEU A 322 -7.23 9.98 7.25
C LEU A 322 -8.30 9.39 6.33
N LEU A 323 -9.11 8.48 6.87
CA LEU A 323 -10.15 7.78 6.11
C LEU A 323 -11.30 8.72 5.74
N ASP A 324 -11.73 9.63 6.63
CA ASP A 324 -12.70 10.68 6.30
C ASP A 324 -12.26 11.47 5.07
N ARG A 325 -11.01 11.92 5.05
CA ARG A 325 -10.47 12.71 3.94
C ARG A 325 -10.46 11.92 2.62
N ILE A 326 -9.96 10.69 2.63
CA ILE A 326 -9.86 9.85 1.43
C ILE A 326 -11.27 9.51 0.91
N ILE A 327 -12.15 9.05 1.78
CA ILE A 327 -13.50 8.61 1.40
C ILE A 327 -14.33 9.82 0.90
N CYS A 328 -14.35 10.94 1.64
CA CYS A 328 -15.08 12.14 1.23
C CYS A 328 -14.57 12.71 -0.10
N MET A 329 -13.25 12.71 -0.32
CA MET A 329 -12.65 13.24 -1.55
C MET A 329 -12.99 12.39 -2.78
N SER A 330 -13.14 11.08 -2.61
CA SER A 330 -13.15 10.12 -3.71
C SER A 330 -14.50 9.46 -3.96
N THR A 331 -15.50 9.67 -3.08
CA THR A 331 -16.81 9.02 -3.17
C THR A 331 -17.94 9.95 -2.80
N ASN A 332 -19.14 9.61 -3.26
CA ASN A 332 -20.42 10.18 -2.81
C ASN A 332 -21.17 9.19 -1.90
N GLU A 333 -22.28 9.60 -1.28
CA GLU A 333 -23.16 8.70 -0.54
C GLU A 333 -23.60 7.53 -1.45
N SER A 334 -23.69 6.33 -0.89
CA SER A 334 -24.03 5.08 -1.58
C SER A 334 -22.96 4.51 -2.53
N ASP A 335 -21.85 5.19 -2.78
CA ASP A 335 -20.71 4.59 -3.48
C ASP A 335 -20.09 3.46 -2.66
N VAL A 336 -19.39 2.54 -3.31
CA VAL A 336 -18.82 1.35 -2.70
C VAL A 336 -17.33 1.55 -2.40
N VAL A 337 -16.98 1.44 -1.13
CA VAL A 337 -15.59 1.45 -0.62
C VAL A 337 -15.16 0.01 -0.37
N PHE A 338 -13.97 -0.37 -0.83
CA PHE A 338 -13.36 -1.68 -0.55
C PHE A 338 -12.03 -1.51 0.18
N ASP A 339 -11.82 -2.34 1.21
CA ASP A 339 -10.54 -2.44 1.91
C ASP A 339 -10.16 -3.92 2.07
N PRO A 340 -9.08 -4.39 1.40
CA PRO A 340 -8.63 -5.78 1.49
C PRO A 340 -7.94 -6.11 2.83
N PHE A 341 -7.56 -5.11 3.64
CA PHE A 341 -6.80 -5.27 4.88
C PHE A 341 -7.47 -4.53 6.03
N GLY A 342 -8.63 -5.02 6.45
CA GLY A 342 -9.52 -4.34 7.39
C GLY A 342 -8.90 -3.88 8.71
N GLY A 343 -7.92 -4.62 9.20
CA GLY A 343 -7.19 -4.28 10.41
C GLY A 343 -8.10 -4.10 11.63
N SER A 344 -8.20 -2.87 12.11
CA SER A 344 -9.12 -2.49 13.19
C SER A 344 -10.49 -2.02 12.69
N GLY A 345 -10.75 -2.03 11.39
CA GLY A 345 -12.03 -1.64 10.79
C GLY A 345 -12.25 -0.13 10.64
N THR A 346 -11.20 0.68 10.68
CA THR A 346 -11.36 2.15 10.58
C THR A 346 -12.03 2.55 9.26
N THR A 347 -11.62 1.94 8.15
CA THR A 347 -12.20 2.20 6.83
C THR A 347 -13.70 1.93 6.82
N PHE A 348 -14.13 0.80 7.38
CA PHE A 348 -15.54 0.39 7.39
C PHE A 348 -16.38 1.26 8.31
N ALA A 349 -15.87 1.57 9.52
CA ALA A 349 -16.55 2.45 10.48
C ALA A 349 -16.78 3.85 9.88
N VAL A 350 -15.76 4.42 9.23
CA VAL A 350 -15.88 5.74 8.60
C VAL A 350 -16.82 5.67 7.39
N ALA A 351 -16.70 4.66 6.51
CA ALA A 351 -17.60 4.49 5.37
C ALA A 351 -19.06 4.36 5.81
N GLN A 352 -19.33 3.53 6.85
CA GLN A 352 -20.65 3.35 7.45
C GLN A 352 -21.23 4.68 7.95
N LEU A 353 -20.47 5.43 8.74
CA LEU A 353 -20.90 6.72 9.30
C LEU A 353 -21.15 7.79 8.22
N LEU A 354 -20.41 7.72 7.12
CA LEU A 354 -20.54 8.58 5.96
C LEU A 354 -21.60 8.10 4.94
N LYS A 355 -22.33 7.04 5.23
CA LYS A 355 -23.35 6.40 4.36
C LYS A 355 -22.80 5.91 3.02
N ARG A 356 -21.56 5.45 2.99
CA ARG A 356 -20.99 4.72 1.87
C ARG A 356 -21.22 3.26 2.08
N ARG A 357 -21.55 2.53 1.01
CA ARG A 357 -21.52 1.06 1.07
C ARG A 357 -20.07 0.63 1.20
N TRP A 358 -19.84 -0.49 1.86
CA TRP A 358 -18.48 -0.99 2.02
C TRP A 358 -18.41 -2.51 1.94
N ILE A 359 -17.27 -2.99 1.46
CA ILE A 359 -16.89 -4.39 1.45
C ILE A 359 -15.49 -4.46 2.05
N GLY A 360 -15.24 -5.43 2.91
CA GLY A 360 -13.92 -5.59 3.51
C GLY A 360 -13.54 -7.02 3.75
N SER A 361 -12.25 -7.27 3.79
CA SER A 361 -11.66 -8.52 4.22
C SER A 361 -10.65 -8.30 5.35
N GLU A 362 -10.52 -9.28 6.22
CA GLU A 362 -9.52 -9.33 7.28
C GLU A 362 -9.15 -10.80 7.54
N LEU A 363 -7.85 -11.06 7.53
CA LEU A 363 -7.33 -12.41 7.80
C LEU A 363 -7.32 -12.72 9.30
N GLY A 364 -7.08 -11.70 10.13
CA GLY A 364 -7.04 -11.79 11.58
C GLY A 364 -8.42 -11.79 12.24
N ASN A 365 -8.48 -11.24 13.47
CA ASN A 365 -9.69 -11.27 14.28
C ASN A 365 -10.76 -10.27 13.83
N CYS A 366 -11.69 -10.70 13.01
CA CYS A 366 -12.84 -9.91 12.54
C CYS A 366 -13.82 -9.48 13.63
N GLU A 367 -13.84 -10.12 14.80
CA GLU A 367 -14.75 -9.74 15.89
C GLU A 367 -14.47 -8.32 16.41
N ILE A 368 -13.21 -7.89 16.38
CA ILE A 368 -12.81 -6.50 16.73
C ILE A 368 -13.54 -5.50 15.80
N ILE A 369 -13.53 -5.77 14.50
CA ILE A 369 -14.20 -4.94 13.50
C ILE A 369 -15.70 -4.90 13.72
N LYS A 370 -16.31 -6.08 13.92
CA LYS A 370 -17.74 -6.20 14.19
C LYS A 370 -18.15 -5.43 15.44
N GLN A 371 -17.41 -5.56 16.55
CA GLN A 371 -17.68 -4.81 17.77
C GLN A 371 -17.56 -3.30 17.57
N ARG A 372 -16.60 -2.84 16.79
CA ARG A 372 -16.44 -1.42 16.42
C ARG A 372 -17.65 -0.90 15.64
N LEU A 373 -18.14 -1.67 14.68
CA LEU A 373 -19.30 -1.29 13.86
C LEU A 373 -20.62 -1.30 14.65
N LEU A 374 -20.75 -2.19 15.64
CA LEU A 374 -21.90 -2.23 16.53
C LEU A 374 -21.88 -1.11 17.59
N ASN A 375 -20.71 -0.54 17.91
CA ASN A 375 -20.52 0.52 18.92
C ASN A 375 -19.83 1.75 18.28
N PRO A 376 -20.53 2.49 17.40
CA PRO A 376 -19.93 3.53 16.57
C PRO A 376 -19.67 4.87 17.30
N GLU A 377 -20.07 5.01 18.57
CA GLU A 377 -20.11 6.29 19.31
C GLU A 377 -18.72 6.96 19.36
N LYS A 378 -17.66 6.17 19.52
CA LYS A 378 -16.29 6.66 19.57
C LYS A 378 -15.84 7.25 18.25
N ASP A 379 -16.09 6.54 17.14
CA ASP A 379 -15.75 7.00 15.79
C ASP A 379 -16.61 8.20 15.38
N LYS A 380 -17.90 8.18 15.73
CA LYS A 380 -18.82 9.30 15.52
C LYS A 380 -18.34 10.56 16.25
N ALA A 381 -17.97 10.46 17.53
CA ALA A 381 -17.44 11.57 18.28
C ALA A 381 -16.12 12.14 17.69
N GLN A 382 -15.29 11.28 17.10
CA GLN A 382 -14.10 11.74 16.39
C GLN A 382 -14.45 12.46 15.09
N LEU A 383 -15.39 11.96 14.29
CA LEU A 383 -15.89 12.62 13.10
C LEU A 383 -16.53 13.98 13.44
N ASP A 384 -17.36 14.04 14.46
CA ASP A 384 -17.99 15.28 14.89
C ASP A 384 -16.95 16.37 15.23
N ARG A 385 -15.85 15.99 15.91
CA ARG A 385 -14.73 16.92 16.15
C ARG A 385 -14.06 17.38 14.86
N ILE A 386 -13.81 16.45 13.93
CA ILE A 386 -13.23 16.79 12.62
C ILE A 386 -14.12 17.79 11.89
N TYR A 387 -15.43 17.59 11.91
CA TYR A 387 -16.39 18.47 11.24
C TYR A 387 -16.54 19.82 11.93
N GLN A 388 -16.32 19.93 13.24
CA GLN A 388 -16.25 21.22 13.94
C GLN A 388 -15.05 22.07 13.52
N GLU A 389 -13.94 21.43 13.12
CA GLU A 389 -12.71 22.11 12.67
C GLU A 389 -12.63 22.26 11.14
N LYS A 390 -13.37 21.45 10.40
CA LYS A 390 -13.38 21.41 8.94
C LYS A 390 -14.15 22.60 8.36
N ASN A 391 -13.72 23.06 7.20
CA ASN A 391 -14.35 24.17 6.49
C ASN A 391 -14.28 25.52 7.22
N HIS A 392 -13.25 25.75 7.99
CA HIS A 392 -12.90 27.03 8.58
C HIS A 392 -11.45 27.40 8.25
N LEU A 393 -11.19 28.64 7.88
CA LEU A 393 -9.83 29.11 7.60
C LEU A 393 -8.94 29.04 8.85
N PHE A 394 -9.51 29.32 10.01
CA PHE A 394 -8.87 29.21 11.32
C PHE A 394 -9.74 28.41 12.27
N THR A 395 -9.14 27.51 13.06
CA THR A 395 -9.82 26.87 14.18
C THR A 395 -10.16 27.91 15.25
N GLU A 396 -11.15 27.65 16.12
CA GLU A 396 -11.52 28.57 17.20
C GLU A 396 -10.35 28.87 18.16
N GLU A 397 -9.49 27.89 18.41
CA GLU A 397 -8.26 28.09 19.18
C GLU A 397 -7.32 29.07 18.46
N SER A 398 -7.12 28.86 17.17
CA SER A 398 -6.32 29.75 16.33
C SER A 398 -6.87 31.18 16.29
N LYS A 399 -8.18 31.33 16.16
CA LYS A 399 -8.86 32.64 16.19
C LYS A 399 -8.60 33.37 17.52
N LYS A 400 -8.71 32.67 18.67
CA LYS A 400 -8.44 33.25 20.00
C LYS A 400 -7.02 33.78 20.11
N ILE A 401 -6.02 33.00 19.68
CA ILE A 401 -4.61 33.41 19.71
C ILE A 401 -4.37 34.60 18.80
N ARG A 402 -4.93 34.60 17.59
CA ARG A 402 -4.78 35.69 16.61
C ARG A 402 -5.43 36.98 17.10
N ARG A 403 -6.66 36.90 17.68
CA ARG A 403 -7.32 38.06 18.29
C ARG A 403 -6.47 38.67 19.41
N LYS A 404 -5.91 37.83 20.29
CA LYS A 404 -5.05 38.28 21.38
C LYS A 404 -3.80 39.04 20.91
N ASN A 405 -3.27 38.65 19.73
CA ASN A 405 -2.05 39.23 19.18
C ASN A 405 -2.30 40.28 18.10
N GLY A 406 -3.55 40.67 17.86
CA GLY A 406 -3.91 41.68 16.86
C GLY A 406 -3.64 41.26 15.41
N PHE A 407 -3.58 39.96 15.12
CA PHE A 407 -3.36 39.46 13.76
C PHE A 407 -4.65 39.40 12.97
N TRP A 408 -4.50 39.55 11.67
CA TRP A 408 -5.64 39.51 10.73
C TRP A 408 -6.47 38.22 10.89
N LEU A 409 -7.77 38.36 10.81
CA LEU A 409 -8.75 37.28 10.71
C LEU A 409 -9.59 37.48 9.44
N SER A 410 -10.02 36.39 8.80
CA SER A 410 -11.03 36.47 7.76
C SER A 410 -12.34 36.97 8.38
N GLU A 411 -13.03 37.86 7.69
CA GLU A 411 -14.42 38.16 8.01
C GLU A 411 -15.26 36.90 7.83
N GLU A 412 -16.11 36.60 8.80
CA GLU A 412 -16.97 35.39 8.81
C GLU A 412 -18.06 35.48 7.75
#